data_f93bb1a4bf33e6c8d24252b663abc433
#
_entry.id   f93bb1a4bf33e6c8d24252b663abc433
#
_cell.length_a   1.000
_cell.length_b   1.000
_cell.length_c   1.000
_cell.angle_alpha   90.00
_cell.angle_beta   90.00
_cell.angle_gamma   90.00
#
_symmetry.space_group_name_H-M   'P 1'
#
loop_
_entity.id
_entity.type
_entity.pdbx_description
1 polymer ?
#
loop_
_entity_poly.entity_id
_entity_poly.type
_entity_poly.pdbx_seq_one_letter_code
_entity_poly.pdbx_strand_id
1 'polypeptide(L)'
;MAAKTLARFDLTVIGGGIVGLAVARQVSMRHPKLKICVIEKEKELAMHQSRRNSGVVHRGIYYKKNSLKSRFCIKGAEMVKEYCQNKDIPFNQCGKLIVATMRDELETLHKLYANAKSNNITDIELIDKEKIKMIQPGCDNALEAIWSPKTAIVDWRQVALAYADDFKHWGGTIITNFTACKFEQGKKAAINIEDSRSGQIVETRSIVNCAGTFSDLFARMTGNEEHPKVVPFKGNYFMLSDRLSKTVKTNIYPVPDPRMPFLGVHITPRIDGTVLVGPTSLLTLGYEKYNEGESLNILQIYHILFRSGFIHMIRKKEYFKAGLVELYKFLSKRRLADEVQQLLAGVEEDDLIDMKFCGIRAQVLSKRGDLIDDFLFESGVYPKFSKVLHLRNCPSPAATSSLAIAERVTNILEERMI
;
A
#
# COMPACT_ATOMS: atom_id res chain seq x y z
N MET A 1 30.77 -17.49 -18.99
CA MET A 1 31.58 -16.73 -18.00
C MET A 1 31.04 -17.06 -16.62
N ALA A 2 31.91 -17.29 -15.61
CA ALA A 2 31.44 -17.51 -14.24
C ALA A 2 30.79 -16.21 -13.74
N ALA A 3 29.58 -16.30 -13.16
CA ALA A 3 28.88 -15.15 -12.61
C ALA A 3 29.73 -14.51 -11.50
N LYS A 4 29.94 -13.19 -11.59
CA LYS A 4 30.80 -12.44 -10.65
C LYS A 4 29.99 -12.12 -9.38
N THR A 5 30.44 -12.60 -8.22
CA THR A 5 29.89 -12.18 -6.93
C THR A 5 30.20 -10.70 -6.71
N LEU A 6 29.16 -9.88 -6.61
CA LEU A 6 29.27 -8.43 -6.39
C LEU A 6 29.69 -8.14 -4.95
N ALA A 7 28.97 -8.73 -3.97
CA ALA A 7 29.21 -8.54 -2.55
C ALA A 7 28.58 -9.66 -1.70
N ARG A 8 28.94 -9.71 -0.40
CA ARG A 8 28.39 -10.65 0.60
C ARG A 8 27.79 -9.88 1.77
N PHE A 9 26.60 -10.31 2.17
CA PHE A 9 25.84 -9.70 3.25
C PHE A 9 25.33 -10.74 4.26
N ASP A 10 24.99 -10.30 5.46
CA ASP A 10 24.30 -11.11 6.45
C ASP A 10 22.81 -11.15 6.18
N LEU A 11 22.25 -10.01 5.75
CA LEU A 11 20.84 -9.87 5.37
C LEU A 11 20.70 -9.07 4.08
N THR A 12 19.86 -9.57 3.17
CA THR A 12 19.43 -8.82 1.99
C THR A 12 17.93 -8.61 2.01
N VAL A 13 17.50 -7.35 1.89
CA VAL A 13 16.09 -6.96 1.71
C VAL A 13 15.84 -6.75 0.23
N ILE A 14 14.83 -7.43 -0.34
CA ILE A 14 14.44 -7.30 -1.75
C ILE A 14 13.30 -6.29 -1.85
N GLY A 15 13.56 -5.18 -2.52
CA GLY A 15 12.62 -4.10 -2.76
C GLY A 15 12.91 -2.85 -1.94
N GLY A 16 13.25 -1.76 -2.65
CA GLY A 16 13.51 -0.42 -2.12
C GLY A 16 12.25 0.44 -1.95
N GLY A 17 11.10 -0.19 -1.69
CA GLY A 17 9.88 0.49 -1.28
C GLY A 17 9.85 0.83 0.20
N ILE A 18 8.82 1.56 0.65
CA ILE A 18 8.73 2.06 2.04
C ILE A 18 8.81 0.95 3.09
N VAL A 19 8.21 -0.23 2.83
CA VAL A 19 8.26 -1.36 3.77
C VAL A 19 9.66 -1.96 3.84
N GLY A 20 10.30 -2.20 2.69
CA GLY A 20 11.66 -2.75 2.65
C GLY A 20 12.68 -1.82 3.29
N LEU A 21 12.59 -0.51 3.03
CA LEU A 21 13.47 0.50 3.62
C LEU A 21 13.23 0.63 5.14
N ALA A 22 11.98 0.58 5.61
CA ALA A 22 11.68 0.58 7.04
C ALA A 22 12.27 -0.66 7.74
N VAL A 23 12.16 -1.85 7.12
CA VAL A 23 12.73 -3.10 7.64
C VAL A 23 14.26 -3.01 7.70
N ALA A 24 14.91 -2.61 6.60
CA ALA A 24 16.36 -2.49 6.53
C ALA A 24 16.89 -1.50 7.58
N ARG A 25 16.25 -0.32 7.69
CA ARG A 25 16.55 0.67 8.73
C ARG A 25 16.43 0.09 10.14
N GLN A 26 15.32 -0.57 10.44
CA GLN A 26 15.05 -1.09 11.79
C GLN A 26 16.06 -2.17 12.20
N VAL A 27 16.39 -3.08 11.27
CA VAL A 27 17.38 -4.14 11.53
C VAL A 27 18.79 -3.52 11.71
N SER A 28 19.19 -2.56 10.88
CA SER A 28 20.50 -1.90 11.02
C SER A 28 20.65 -1.15 12.33
N MET A 29 19.60 -0.48 12.80
CA MET A 29 19.61 0.22 14.10
C MET A 29 19.77 -0.75 15.28
N ARG A 30 19.07 -1.90 15.24
CA ARG A 30 19.17 -2.90 16.32
C ARG A 30 20.45 -3.74 16.23
N HIS A 31 20.98 -3.97 15.03
CA HIS A 31 22.12 -4.83 14.77
C HIS A 31 23.18 -4.14 13.91
N PRO A 32 23.86 -3.11 14.43
CA PRO A 32 24.79 -2.29 13.65
C PRO A 32 26.05 -3.02 13.17
N LYS A 33 26.30 -4.25 13.66
CA LYS A 33 27.42 -5.09 13.20
C LYS A 33 27.08 -5.95 11.98
N LEU A 34 25.80 -6.09 11.64
CA LEU A 34 25.37 -6.88 10.46
C LEU A 34 25.61 -6.09 9.18
N LYS A 35 26.13 -6.76 8.17
CA LYS A 35 26.20 -6.25 6.81
C LYS A 35 24.86 -6.44 6.13
N ILE A 36 24.12 -5.35 5.95
CA ILE A 36 22.76 -5.38 5.41
C ILE A 36 22.73 -4.67 4.07
N CYS A 37 22.01 -5.28 3.10
CA CYS A 37 21.81 -4.73 1.77
C CYS A 37 20.33 -4.61 1.45
N VAL A 38 19.95 -3.53 0.76
CA VAL A 38 18.69 -3.42 0.02
C VAL A 38 18.99 -3.50 -1.47
N ILE A 39 18.33 -4.41 -2.18
CA ILE A 39 18.40 -4.49 -3.64
C ILE A 39 17.09 -3.98 -4.24
N GLU A 40 17.20 -3.12 -5.25
CA GLU A 40 16.07 -2.49 -5.94
C GLU A 40 16.28 -2.60 -7.47
N LYS A 41 15.23 -2.99 -8.19
CA LYS A 41 15.27 -3.16 -9.65
C LYS A 41 15.29 -1.84 -10.42
N GLU A 42 14.71 -0.80 -9.84
CA GLU A 42 14.68 0.53 -10.44
C GLU A 42 15.99 1.29 -10.18
N LYS A 43 16.21 2.35 -10.95
CA LYS A 43 17.31 3.28 -10.74
C LYS A 43 17.15 4.07 -9.45
N GLU A 44 15.90 4.36 -9.06
CA GLU A 44 15.54 5.15 -7.90
C GLU A 44 14.70 4.33 -6.92
N LEU A 45 14.71 4.73 -5.65
CA LEU A 45 13.93 4.11 -4.59
C LEU A 45 12.46 4.59 -4.59
N ALA A 46 11.58 3.78 -4.04
CA ALA A 46 10.18 4.11 -3.79
C ALA A 46 9.37 4.49 -5.06
N MET A 47 9.70 3.94 -6.23
CA MET A 47 9.10 4.35 -7.51
C MET A 47 7.69 3.82 -7.76
N HIS A 48 7.29 2.75 -7.08
CA HIS A 48 6.00 2.07 -7.27
C HIS A 48 4.95 2.52 -6.24
N GLN A 49 4.29 1.60 -5.55
CA GLN A 49 3.20 1.87 -4.60
C GLN A 49 3.54 2.93 -3.54
N SER A 50 4.82 3.00 -3.12
CA SER A 50 5.28 3.96 -2.11
C SER A 50 5.20 5.43 -2.55
N ARG A 51 5.27 5.70 -3.86
CA ARG A 51 5.11 7.04 -4.44
C ARG A 51 3.70 7.27 -4.98
N ARG A 52 3.01 6.19 -5.38
CA ARG A 52 1.78 6.24 -6.17
C ARG A 52 0.56 5.90 -5.31
N ASN A 53 0.25 6.80 -4.37
CA ASN A 53 -0.82 6.67 -3.40
C ASN A 53 -1.39 8.05 -3.02
N SER A 54 -2.43 8.07 -2.18
CA SER A 54 -3.12 9.29 -1.76
C SER A 54 -2.39 10.10 -0.67
N GLY A 55 -1.32 9.60 -0.09
CA GLY A 55 -0.57 10.32 0.96
C GLY A 55 -1.16 10.22 2.37
N VAL A 56 -2.26 9.52 2.58
CA VAL A 56 -2.98 9.50 3.86
C VAL A 56 -2.28 8.65 4.93
N VAL A 57 -2.13 9.21 6.12
CA VAL A 57 -1.77 8.50 7.35
C VAL A 57 -3.05 8.06 8.04
N HIS A 58 -3.39 6.78 7.87
CA HIS A 58 -4.64 6.22 8.36
C HIS A 58 -4.66 5.99 9.87
N ARG A 59 -5.88 5.96 10.46
CA ARG A 59 -6.09 5.75 11.91
C ARG A 59 -6.68 4.39 12.27
N GLY A 60 -6.86 3.48 11.30
CA GLY A 60 -7.32 2.11 11.56
C GLY A 60 -8.84 1.92 11.65
N ILE A 61 -9.65 2.93 11.34
CA ILE A 61 -11.12 2.95 11.55
C ILE A 61 -11.82 1.79 10.83
N TYR A 62 -11.39 1.46 9.61
CA TYR A 62 -12.04 0.46 8.74
C TYR A 62 -11.69 -0.99 9.08
N TYR A 63 -10.66 -1.23 9.91
CA TYR A 63 -10.07 -2.56 10.00
C TYR A 63 -10.74 -3.41 11.07
N LYS A 64 -10.82 -4.71 10.76
CA LYS A 64 -11.41 -5.70 11.65
C LYS A 64 -10.68 -5.73 13.00
N LYS A 65 -11.42 -5.86 14.07
CA LYS A 65 -10.86 -5.95 15.43
C LYS A 65 -9.80 -7.05 15.51
N ASN A 66 -8.68 -6.73 16.16
CA ASN A 66 -7.54 -7.61 16.39
C ASN A 66 -6.78 -8.07 15.12
N SER A 67 -7.15 -7.59 13.92
CA SER A 67 -6.35 -7.84 12.70
C SER A 67 -4.96 -7.20 12.80
N LEU A 68 -3.99 -7.74 12.05
CA LEU A 68 -2.68 -7.11 11.95
C LEU A 68 -2.78 -5.71 11.36
N LYS A 69 -3.67 -5.49 10.37
CA LYS A 69 -3.97 -4.17 9.82
C LYS A 69 -4.38 -3.17 10.89
N SER A 70 -5.33 -3.53 11.78
CA SER A 70 -5.75 -2.64 12.86
C SER A 70 -4.60 -2.31 13.79
N ARG A 71 -3.92 -3.35 14.30
CA ARG A 71 -2.82 -3.20 15.26
C ARG A 71 -1.65 -2.38 14.71
N PHE A 72 -1.21 -2.71 13.49
CA PHE A 72 -0.04 -2.04 12.89
C PHE A 72 -0.38 -0.63 12.38
N CYS A 73 -1.63 -0.40 11.93
CA CYS A 73 -2.04 0.94 11.52
C CYS A 73 -2.09 1.91 12.69
N ILE A 74 -2.71 1.52 13.79
CA ILE A 74 -2.83 2.37 14.99
C ILE A 74 -1.44 2.71 15.54
N LYS A 75 -0.61 1.68 15.75
CA LYS A 75 0.77 1.86 16.23
C LYS A 75 1.63 2.64 15.24
N GLY A 76 1.57 2.25 13.97
CA GLY A 76 2.38 2.86 12.90
C GLY A 76 2.06 4.32 12.65
N ALA A 77 0.80 4.74 12.81
CA ALA A 77 0.40 6.14 12.66
C ALA A 77 1.11 7.06 13.66
N GLU A 78 1.19 6.65 14.93
CA GLU A 78 1.91 7.42 15.95
C GLU A 78 3.43 7.41 15.67
N MET A 79 4.00 6.24 15.34
CA MET A 79 5.42 6.11 15.03
C MET A 79 5.83 6.98 13.82
N VAL A 80 5.02 7.00 12.76
CA VAL A 80 5.29 7.82 11.58
C VAL A 80 5.15 9.31 11.87
N LYS A 81 4.16 9.71 12.68
CA LYS A 81 4.01 11.10 13.12
C LYS A 81 5.28 11.57 13.84
N GLU A 82 5.71 10.83 14.85
CA GLU A 82 6.95 11.13 15.60
C GLU A 82 8.17 11.15 14.67
N TYR A 83 8.27 10.18 13.76
CA TYR A 83 9.37 10.12 12.81
C TYR A 83 9.42 11.34 11.89
N CYS A 84 8.27 11.75 11.33
CA CYS A 84 8.20 12.93 10.47
C CYS A 84 8.58 14.21 11.23
N GLN A 85 8.14 14.35 12.48
CA GLN A 85 8.52 15.48 13.35
C GLN A 85 10.02 15.52 13.61
N ASN A 86 10.64 14.37 13.93
CA ASN A 86 12.07 14.27 14.20
C ASN A 86 12.97 14.47 12.96
N LYS A 87 12.40 14.36 11.77
CA LYS A 87 13.09 14.47 10.47
C LYS A 87 12.71 15.71 9.67
N ASP A 88 11.91 16.61 10.26
CA ASP A 88 11.40 17.80 9.59
C ASP A 88 10.69 17.49 8.25
N ILE A 89 10.03 16.29 8.17
CA ILE A 89 9.23 15.92 7.01
C ILE A 89 7.85 16.58 7.16
N PRO A 90 7.37 17.31 6.13
CA PRO A 90 6.06 17.91 6.16
C PRO A 90 4.95 16.90 6.48
N PHE A 91 4.24 17.14 7.57
CA PHE A 91 3.17 16.28 8.09
C PHE A 91 1.98 17.16 8.47
N ASN A 92 0.87 17.03 7.76
CA ASN A 92 -0.32 17.83 8.01
C ASN A 92 -1.45 16.99 8.59
N GLN A 93 -1.81 17.25 9.84
CA GLN A 93 -2.91 16.60 10.53
C GLN A 93 -4.23 17.32 10.18
N CYS A 94 -4.67 17.19 8.93
CA CYS A 94 -5.87 17.84 8.41
C CYS A 94 -7.18 17.12 8.78
N GLY A 95 -7.11 15.96 9.40
CA GLY A 95 -8.28 15.17 9.76
C GLY A 95 -8.90 14.39 8.60
N LYS A 96 -10.00 13.69 8.91
CA LYS A 96 -10.81 12.96 7.93
C LYS A 96 -12.28 12.89 8.37
N LEU A 97 -13.17 13.16 7.44
CA LEU A 97 -14.59 12.88 7.51
C LEU A 97 -14.90 11.57 6.79
N ILE A 98 -15.71 10.69 7.41
CA ILE A 98 -16.35 9.56 6.74
C ILE A 98 -17.83 9.90 6.75
N VAL A 99 -18.37 10.23 5.58
CA VAL A 99 -19.65 10.93 5.44
C VAL A 99 -20.73 10.00 4.95
N ALA A 100 -21.85 9.91 5.66
CA ALA A 100 -23.10 9.34 5.16
C ALA A 100 -23.90 10.41 4.43
N THR A 101 -24.24 10.17 3.18
CA THR A 101 -25.02 11.06 2.32
C THR A 101 -26.44 10.53 2.10
N MET A 102 -26.65 9.23 2.35
CA MET A 102 -27.91 8.53 2.23
C MET A 102 -28.34 7.88 3.55
N ARG A 103 -29.65 7.75 3.79
CA ARG A 103 -30.17 7.19 5.05
C ARG A 103 -29.79 5.73 5.27
N ASP A 104 -29.68 4.94 4.23
CA ASP A 104 -29.27 3.53 4.30
C ASP A 104 -27.79 3.34 4.65
N GLU A 105 -26.97 4.39 4.52
CA GLU A 105 -25.56 4.38 4.93
C GLU A 105 -25.37 4.57 6.46
N LEU A 106 -26.37 5.16 7.16
CA LEU A 106 -26.25 5.49 8.59
C LEU A 106 -25.98 4.26 9.46
N GLU A 107 -26.66 3.15 9.18
CA GLU A 107 -26.43 1.91 9.94
C GLU A 107 -24.99 1.41 9.77
N THR A 108 -24.45 1.49 8.55
CA THR A 108 -23.06 1.10 8.26
C THR A 108 -22.07 2.06 8.92
N LEU A 109 -22.35 3.36 8.92
CA LEU A 109 -21.55 4.38 9.61
C LEU A 109 -21.47 4.09 11.11
N HIS A 110 -22.59 3.83 11.76
CA HIS A 110 -22.65 3.52 13.19
C HIS A 110 -21.93 2.21 13.55
N LYS A 111 -22.08 1.16 12.72
CA LYS A 111 -21.31 -0.09 12.87
C LYS A 111 -19.82 0.15 12.74
N LEU A 112 -19.41 0.98 11.78
CA LEU A 112 -18.01 1.36 11.57
C LEU A 112 -17.46 2.11 12.79
N TYR A 113 -18.21 3.07 13.32
CA TYR A 113 -17.85 3.80 14.54
C TYR A 113 -17.66 2.87 15.73
N ALA A 114 -18.63 1.97 15.96
CA ALA A 114 -18.55 1.00 17.05
C ALA A 114 -17.35 0.05 16.90
N ASN A 115 -17.08 -0.42 15.68
CA ASN A 115 -15.88 -1.21 15.38
C ASN A 115 -14.58 -0.45 15.69
N ALA A 116 -14.48 0.81 15.28
CA ALA A 116 -13.31 1.64 15.54
C ALA A 116 -13.10 1.86 17.05
N LYS A 117 -14.17 2.16 17.82
CA LYS A 117 -14.10 2.24 19.28
C LYS A 117 -13.65 0.93 19.91
N SER A 118 -14.10 -0.22 19.39
CA SER A 118 -13.66 -1.54 19.86
C SER A 118 -12.19 -1.87 19.60
N ASN A 119 -11.55 -1.15 18.67
CA ASN A 119 -10.11 -1.17 18.38
C ASN A 119 -9.33 -0.15 19.23
N ASN A 120 -9.94 0.44 20.25
CA ASN A 120 -9.36 1.49 21.11
C ASN A 120 -9.01 2.79 20.36
N ILE A 121 -9.68 3.08 19.25
CA ILE A 121 -9.59 4.39 18.60
C ILE A 121 -10.56 5.34 19.30
N THR A 122 -10.05 6.09 20.28
CA THR A 122 -10.87 6.92 21.18
C THR A 122 -11.07 8.33 20.66
N ASP A 123 -10.21 8.79 19.77
CA ASP A 123 -10.13 10.15 19.22
C ASP A 123 -10.97 10.36 17.95
N ILE A 124 -12.11 9.68 17.86
CA ILE A 124 -13.11 9.84 16.80
C ILE A 124 -14.47 10.22 17.38
N GLU A 125 -15.25 10.97 16.62
CA GLU A 125 -16.57 11.43 17.02
C GLU A 125 -17.59 11.15 15.92
N LEU A 126 -18.83 10.81 16.30
CA LEU A 126 -19.99 10.96 15.42
C LEU A 126 -20.44 12.40 15.48
N ILE A 127 -20.60 13.05 14.34
CA ILE A 127 -20.95 14.46 14.22
C ILE A 127 -22.09 14.67 13.25
N ASP A 128 -22.92 15.65 13.56
CA ASP A 128 -24.07 16.07 12.78
C ASP A 128 -23.70 16.97 11.58
N LYS A 129 -24.71 17.29 10.79
CA LYS A 129 -24.61 18.10 9.58
C LYS A 129 -24.01 19.48 9.85
N GLU A 130 -24.37 20.13 10.95
CA GLU A 130 -23.89 21.47 11.31
C GLU A 130 -22.39 21.44 11.59
N LYS A 131 -21.93 20.48 12.40
CA LYS A 131 -20.51 20.31 12.71
C LYS A 131 -19.71 19.90 11.48
N ILE A 132 -20.27 19.07 10.59
CA ILE A 132 -19.65 18.74 9.31
C ILE A 132 -19.39 19.99 8.47
N LYS A 133 -20.38 20.87 8.31
CA LYS A 133 -20.24 22.13 7.55
C LYS A 133 -19.21 23.08 8.15
N MET A 134 -19.08 23.11 9.47
CA MET A 134 -18.03 23.92 10.14
C MET A 134 -16.62 23.38 9.82
N ILE A 135 -16.44 22.07 9.77
CA ILE A 135 -15.14 21.43 9.48
C ILE A 135 -14.84 21.52 7.99
N GLN A 136 -15.80 21.16 7.14
CA GLN A 136 -15.66 21.11 5.70
C GLN A 136 -16.88 21.77 5.02
N PRO A 137 -16.82 23.05 4.72
CA PRO A 137 -17.84 23.69 3.87
C PRO A 137 -17.95 22.97 2.52
N GLY A 138 -19.17 22.87 1.99
CA GLY A 138 -19.45 22.19 0.74
C GLY A 138 -19.83 20.71 0.88
N CYS A 139 -19.77 20.10 2.07
CA CYS A 139 -20.37 18.79 2.35
C CYS A 139 -21.89 18.91 2.61
N ASP A 140 -22.62 19.50 1.67
CA ASP A 140 -24.02 19.91 1.88
C ASP A 140 -25.00 18.74 1.94
N ASN A 141 -24.68 17.62 1.27
CA ASN A 141 -25.48 16.40 1.26
C ASN A 141 -25.24 15.50 2.48
N ALA A 142 -24.27 15.85 3.33
CA ALA A 142 -23.97 15.07 4.50
C ALA A 142 -25.13 15.03 5.50
N LEU A 143 -25.47 13.84 5.99
CA LEU A 143 -26.44 13.59 7.07
C LEU A 143 -25.73 13.50 8.40
N GLU A 144 -24.70 12.67 8.48
CA GLU A 144 -23.88 12.39 9.66
C GLU A 144 -22.49 11.93 9.21
N ALA A 145 -21.47 12.09 10.04
CA ALA A 145 -20.12 11.63 9.73
C ALA A 145 -19.36 11.12 10.95
N ILE A 146 -18.37 10.25 10.71
CA ILE A 146 -17.29 10.02 11.67
C ILE A 146 -16.21 11.06 11.40
N TRP A 147 -15.92 11.90 12.38
CA TRP A 147 -14.78 12.80 12.38
C TRP A 147 -13.57 12.14 13.03
N SER A 148 -12.44 12.12 12.32
CA SER A 148 -11.15 11.59 12.78
C SER A 148 -10.10 12.70 12.74
N PRO A 149 -9.94 13.50 13.79
CA PRO A 149 -9.07 14.69 13.81
C PRO A 149 -7.59 14.36 13.66
N LYS A 150 -7.16 13.16 14.05
CA LYS A 150 -5.76 12.75 13.99
C LYS A 150 -5.34 12.09 12.67
N THR A 151 -6.26 11.90 11.71
CA THR A 151 -5.88 11.50 10.35
C THR A 151 -5.03 12.61 9.73
N ALA A 152 -3.95 12.23 9.06
CA ALA A 152 -3.00 13.18 8.50
C ALA A 152 -2.66 12.83 7.04
N ILE A 153 -1.90 13.71 6.41
CA ILE A 153 -1.32 13.51 5.08
C ILE A 153 0.19 13.74 5.14
N VAL A 154 0.92 13.02 4.27
CA VAL A 154 2.37 13.08 4.14
C VAL A 154 2.77 12.68 2.72
N ASP A 155 3.94 13.09 2.27
CA ASP A 155 4.56 12.47 1.08
C ASP A 155 5.30 11.18 1.48
N TRP A 156 4.67 10.03 1.19
CA TRP A 156 5.27 8.74 1.51
C TRP A 156 6.59 8.45 0.78
N ARG A 157 6.87 9.12 -0.35
CA ARG A 157 8.16 9.01 -1.00
C ARG A 157 9.23 9.70 -0.17
N GLN A 158 8.97 10.89 0.36
CA GLN A 158 9.92 11.58 1.24
C GLN A 158 10.19 10.75 2.50
N VAL A 159 9.16 10.18 3.13
CA VAL A 159 9.33 9.28 4.28
C VAL A 159 10.20 8.06 3.93
N ALA A 160 9.96 7.42 2.78
CA ALA A 160 10.74 6.26 2.34
C ALA A 160 12.21 6.62 2.07
N LEU A 161 12.49 7.78 1.47
CA LEU A 161 13.84 8.26 1.23
C LEU A 161 14.56 8.59 2.54
N ALA A 162 13.87 9.18 3.51
CA ALA A 162 14.44 9.41 4.84
C ALA A 162 14.79 8.08 5.55
N TYR A 163 13.97 7.02 5.39
CA TYR A 163 14.35 5.68 5.88
C TYR A 163 15.61 5.15 5.20
N ALA A 164 15.77 5.41 3.90
CA ALA A 164 16.97 5.02 3.17
C ALA A 164 18.22 5.75 3.65
N ASP A 165 18.10 7.03 3.97
CA ASP A 165 19.22 7.83 4.50
C ASP A 165 19.61 7.38 5.91
N ASP A 166 18.64 7.11 6.77
CA ASP A 166 18.90 6.50 8.08
C ASP A 166 19.59 5.14 7.92
N PHE A 167 19.11 4.30 7.00
CA PHE A 167 19.71 2.99 6.73
C PHE A 167 21.18 3.09 6.32
N LYS A 168 21.51 4.04 5.42
CA LYS A 168 22.89 4.32 5.02
C LYS A 168 23.72 4.84 6.18
N HIS A 169 23.16 5.72 7.00
CA HIS A 169 23.82 6.25 8.20
C HIS A 169 24.25 5.13 9.16
N TRP A 170 23.43 4.06 9.28
CA TRP A 170 23.73 2.85 10.04
C TRP A 170 24.59 1.83 9.30
N GLY A 171 25.28 2.22 8.21
CA GLY A 171 26.21 1.38 7.46
C GLY A 171 25.54 0.46 6.44
N GLY A 172 24.26 0.64 6.16
CA GLY A 172 23.53 -0.14 5.17
C GLY A 172 23.95 0.16 3.73
N THR A 173 23.90 -0.85 2.88
CA THR A 173 24.22 -0.76 1.44
C THR A 173 22.95 -0.82 0.61
N ILE A 174 22.81 0.07 -0.38
CA ILE A 174 21.70 0.05 -1.34
C ILE A 174 22.28 -0.21 -2.74
N ILE A 175 21.74 -1.22 -3.42
CA ILE A 175 22.08 -1.59 -4.78
C ILE A 175 20.84 -1.40 -5.64
N THR A 176 20.84 -0.39 -6.48
CA THR A 176 19.79 -0.10 -7.47
C THR A 176 20.13 -0.73 -8.83
N ASN A 177 19.18 -0.74 -9.76
CA ASN A 177 19.30 -1.42 -11.06
C ASN A 177 19.60 -2.92 -10.94
N PHE A 178 19.24 -3.57 -9.85
CA PHE A 178 19.42 -4.99 -9.59
C PHE A 178 18.06 -5.69 -9.58
N THR A 179 17.75 -6.42 -10.64
CA THR A 179 16.49 -7.17 -10.79
C THR A 179 16.71 -8.61 -10.35
N ALA A 180 16.44 -8.92 -9.08
CA ALA A 180 16.52 -10.29 -8.58
C ALA A 180 15.60 -11.21 -9.39
N CYS A 181 16.12 -12.33 -9.89
CA CYS A 181 15.37 -13.26 -10.73
C CYS A 181 15.49 -14.72 -10.29
N LYS A 182 16.49 -15.04 -9.49
CA LYS A 182 16.78 -16.43 -9.10
C LYS A 182 17.43 -16.52 -7.72
N PHE A 183 17.05 -17.56 -6.96
CA PHE A 183 17.68 -17.93 -5.70
C PHE A 183 18.33 -19.30 -5.84
N GLU A 184 19.61 -19.38 -5.51
CA GLU A 184 20.35 -20.63 -5.48
C GLU A 184 21.08 -20.81 -4.16
N GLN A 185 21.31 -22.07 -3.79
CA GLN A 185 22.16 -22.36 -2.64
C GLN A 185 23.62 -22.06 -2.97
N GLY A 186 24.21 -21.16 -2.23
CA GLY A 186 25.63 -20.85 -2.28
C GLY A 186 26.47 -21.75 -1.38
N LYS A 187 27.74 -21.42 -1.23
CA LYS A 187 28.64 -22.11 -0.30
C LYS A 187 28.32 -21.73 1.16
N LYS A 188 28.61 -22.61 2.11
CA LYS A 188 28.45 -22.39 3.56
C LYS A 188 27.03 -21.93 3.96
N ALA A 189 25.99 -22.56 3.37
CA ALA A 189 24.59 -22.24 3.61
C ALA A 189 24.18 -20.78 3.26
N ALA A 190 24.94 -20.08 2.42
CA ALA A 190 24.55 -18.80 1.86
C ALA A 190 23.51 -18.98 0.75
N ILE A 191 22.81 -17.91 0.42
CA ILE A 191 21.86 -17.82 -0.68
C ILE A 191 22.43 -16.86 -1.71
N ASN A 192 22.52 -17.30 -2.96
CA ASN A 192 22.89 -16.47 -4.09
C ASN A 192 21.63 -15.87 -4.72
N ILE A 193 21.60 -14.56 -4.87
CA ILE A 193 20.56 -13.81 -5.56
C ILE A 193 21.16 -13.30 -6.88
N GLU A 194 20.62 -13.75 -8.00
CA GLU A 194 21.09 -13.40 -9.33
C GLU A 194 20.29 -12.21 -9.91
N ASP A 195 21.02 -11.27 -10.50
CA ASP A 195 20.45 -10.18 -11.29
C ASP A 195 20.16 -10.61 -12.74
N SER A 196 18.93 -10.44 -13.20
CA SER A 196 18.52 -10.84 -14.55
C SER A 196 19.15 -10.03 -15.68
N ARG A 197 19.67 -8.85 -15.39
CA ARG A 197 20.23 -7.93 -16.41
C ARG A 197 21.71 -8.14 -16.60
N SER A 198 22.45 -8.29 -15.53
CA SER A 198 23.91 -8.36 -15.53
C SER A 198 24.49 -9.73 -15.26
N GLY A 199 23.68 -10.67 -14.73
CA GLY A 199 24.15 -11.94 -14.21
C GLY A 199 25.01 -11.83 -12.95
N GLN A 200 25.09 -10.64 -12.35
CA GLN A 200 25.82 -10.44 -11.08
C GLN A 200 25.11 -11.14 -9.93
N ILE A 201 25.87 -11.53 -8.91
CA ILE A 201 25.35 -12.24 -7.76
C ILE A 201 25.58 -11.44 -6.48
N VAL A 202 24.52 -11.30 -5.69
CA VAL A 202 24.58 -10.92 -4.29
C VAL A 202 24.49 -12.19 -3.45
N GLU A 203 25.51 -12.45 -2.62
CA GLU A 203 25.54 -13.58 -1.68
C GLU A 203 25.07 -13.11 -0.30
N THR A 204 24.12 -13.83 0.31
CA THR A 204 23.54 -13.42 1.60
C THR A 204 23.24 -14.63 2.49
N ARG A 205 23.19 -14.44 3.81
CA ARG A 205 22.78 -15.50 4.76
C ARG A 205 21.27 -15.57 4.93
N SER A 206 20.60 -14.42 4.89
CA SER A 206 19.16 -14.30 5.10
C SER A 206 18.55 -13.34 4.10
N ILE A 207 17.25 -13.49 3.80
CA ILE A 207 16.51 -12.64 2.88
C ILE A 207 15.20 -12.19 3.53
N VAL A 208 14.85 -10.90 3.36
CA VAL A 208 13.49 -10.42 3.55
C VAL A 208 12.93 -9.97 2.21
N ASN A 209 11.88 -10.63 1.74
CA ASN A 209 11.20 -10.31 0.51
C ASN A 209 10.13 -9.24 0.75
N CYS A 210 10.39 -8.02 0.30
CA CYS A 210 9.50 -6.85 0.27
C CYS A 210 9.20 -6.41 -1.16
N ALA A 211 9.12 -7.33 -2.12
CA ALA A 211 9.04 -7.06 -3.55
C ALA A 211 7.66 -6.60 -4.07
N GLY A 212 6.73 -6.22 -3.18
CA GLY A 212 5.44 -5.67 -3.55
C GLY A 212 4.64 -6.58 -4.50
N THR A 213 4.38 -6.12 -5.72
CA THR A 213 3.62 -6.88 -6.74
C THR A 213 4.27 -8.21 -7.15
N PHE A 214 5.56 -8.40 -6.88
CA PHE A 214 6.32 -9.62 -7.19
C PHE A 214 6.57 -10.53 -5.97
N SER A 215 5.98 -10.22 -4.81
CA SER A 215 6.24 -10.94 -3.56
C SER A 215 5.90 -12.44 -3.63
N ASP A 216 4.84 -12.81 -4.32
CA ASP A 216 4.41 -14.21 -4.51
C ASP A 216 5.35 -14.99 -5.44
N LEU A 217 5.97 -14.33 -6.42
CA LEU A 217 6.97 -14.94 -7.29
C LEU A 217 8.18 -15.45 -6.49
N PHE A 218 8.73 -14.58 -5.63
CA PHE A 218 9.88 -14.96 -4.78
C PHE A 218 9.52 -16.02 -3.75
N ALA A 219 8.30 -15.98 -3.19
CA ALA A 219 7.86 -17.03 -2.26
C ALA A 219 7.81 -18.41 -2.92
N ARG A 220 7.35 -18.52 -4.16
CA ARG A 220 7.37 -19.79 -4.91
C ARG A 220 8.77 -20.31 -5.16
N MET A 221 9.77 -19.45 -5.36
CA MET A 221 11.16 -19.86 -5.54
C MET A 221 11.74 -20.56 -4.31
N THR A 222 11.16 -20.33 -3.14
CA THR A 222 11.60 -20.90 -1.86
C THR A 222 10.72 -22.05 -1.37
N GLY A 223 9.84 -22.56 -2.24
CA GLY A 223 9.01 -23.74 -1.97
C GLY A 223 7.65 -23.45 -1.32
N ASN A 224 7.29 -22.18 -1.15
CA ASN A 224 5.97 -21.82 -0.65
C ASN A 224 4.90 -22.17 -1.70
N GLU A 225 3.68 -22.39 -1.22
CA GLU A 225 2.55 -22.70 -2.09
C GLU A 225 2.35 -21.65 -3.18
N GLU A 226 1.81 -22.09 -4.33
CA GLU A 226 1.52 -21.21 -5.46
C GLU A 226 0.56 -20.09 -5.08
N HIS A 227 -0.42 -20.38 -4.22
CA HIS A 227 -1.34 -19.39 -3.67
C HIS A 227 -0.98 -19.05 -2.22
N PRO A 228 -1.35 -17.84 -1.77
CA PRO A 228 -2.09 -16.80 -2.48
C PRO A 228 -1.24 -16.08 -3.52
N LYS A 229 -1.89 -15.48 -4.53
CA LYS A 229 -1.24 -14.76 -5.64
C LYS A 229 -1.64 -13.29 -5.69
N VAL A 230 -0.72 -12.47 -6.16
CA VAL A 230 -0.95 -11.05 -6.42
C VAL A 230 -1.75 -10.88 -7.71
N VAL A 231 -2.81 -10.07 -7.62
CA VAL A 231 -3.57 -9.53 -8.75
C VAL A 231 -3.48 -8.02 -8.71
N PRO A 232 -3.00 -7.38 -9.76
CA PRO A 232 -2.81 -5.94 -9.78
C PRO A 232 -4.11 -5.20 -10.11
N PHE A 233 -4.52 -4.26 -9.26
CA PHE A 233 -5.63 -3.34 -9.52
C PHE A 233 -5.11 -1.92 -9.64
N LYS A 234 -5.33 -1.32 -10.81
CA LYS A 234 -4.96 0.06 -11.12
C LYS A 234 -6.04 1.02 -10.63
N GLY A 235 -5.62 2.03 -9.87
CA GLY A 235 -6.47 3.13 -9.45
C GLY A 235 -5.99 4.43 -10.06
N ASN A 236 -6.82 5.05 -10.89
CA ASN A 236 -6.55 6.36 -11.44
C ASN A 236 -7.00 7.44 -10.47
N TYR A 237 -6.25 8.54 -10.43
CA TYR A 237 -6.57 9.74 -9.68
C TYR A 237 -6.75 10.91 -10.64
N PHE A 238 -7.65 11.80 -10.28
CA PHE A 238 -7.84 13.09 -10.88
C PHE A 238 -7.40 14.17 -9.89
N MET A 239 -6.95 15.29 -10.40
CA MET A 239 -6.73 16.48 -9.60
C MET A 239 -8.00 17.31 -9.60
N LEU A 240 -8.42 17.78 -8.45
CA LEU A 240 -9.53 18.72 -8.35
C LEU A 240 -9.08 20.11 -8.85
N SER A 241 -9.94 20.81 -9.55
CA SER A 241 -9.65 22.16 -10.06
C SER A 241 -9.24 23.12 -8.95
N ASP A 242 -8.46 24.14 -9.27
CA ASP A 242 -7.98 25.14 -8.30
C ASP A 242 -9.13 25.87 -7.59
N ARG A 243 -10.27 26.02 -8.27
CA ARG A 243 -11.48 26.63 -7.73
C ARG A 243 -11.98 25.89 -6.49
N LEU A 244 -12.03 24.57 -6.57
CA LEU A 244 -12.53 23.71 -5.49
C LEU A 244 -11.44 23.23 -4.54
N SER A 245 -10.22 23.02 -5.02
CA SER A 245 -9.09 22.59 -4.18
C SER A 245 -8.88 23.50 -2.96
N LYS A 246 -9.03 24.81 -3.14
CA LYS A 246 -8.90 25.81 -2.08
C LYS A 246 -9.98 25.70 -0.99
N THR A 247 -11.10 25.05 -1.28
CA THR A 247 -12.21 24.84 -0.33
C THR A 247 -12.05 23.58 0.50
N VAL A 248 -11.22 22.64 0.06
CA VAL A 248 -11.01 21.34 0.73
C VAL A 248 -10.04 21.50 1.89
N LYS A 249 -10.54 21.30 3.12
CA LYS A 249 -9.76 21.44 4.35
C LYS A 249 -9.32 20.11 4.95
N THR A 250 -10.02 19.03 4.64
CA THR A 250 -9.80 17.71 5.24
C THR A 250 -10.01 16.60 4.21
N ASN A 251 -9.64 15.36 4.58
CA ASN A 251 -9.97 14.20 3.78
C ASN A 251 -11.49 13.92 3.84
N ILE A 252 -12.14 13.68 2.70
CA ILE A 252 -13.57 13.41 2.62
C ILE A 252 -13.77 12.04 1.98
N TYR A 253 -14.32 11.10 2.74
CA TYR A 253 -14.51 9.71 2.36
C TYR A 253 -15.99 9.33 2.45
N PRO A 254 -16.53 8.54 1.52
CA PRO A 254 -17.85 7.97 1.69
C PRO A 254 -17.85 6.87 2.76
N VAL A 255 -19.03 6.54 3.27
CA VAL A 255 -19.24 5.30 4.02
C VAL A 255 -18.91 4.11 3.09
N PRO A 256 -18.11 3.13 3.56
CA PRO A 256 -17.79 1.97 2.73
C PRO A 256 -19.06 1.14 2.44
N ASP A 257 -19.31 0.81 1.19
CA ASP A 257 -20.33 -0.18 0.84
C ASP A 257 -19.79 -1.59 1.18
N PRO A 258 -20.43 -2.33 2.11
CA PRO A 258 -19.95 -3.66 2.51
C PRO A 258 -19.93 -4.68 1.37
N ARG A 259 -20.66 -4.41 0.28
CA ARG A 259 -20.73 -5.27 -0.91
C ARG A 259 -19.56 -5.05 -1.86
N MET A 260 -18.82 -3.94 -1.70
CA MET A 260 -17.72 -3.56 -2.57
C MET A 260 -16.37 -3.94 -1.95
N PRO A 261 -15.43 -4.48 -2.73
CA PRO A 261 -14.12 -4.90 -2.22
C PRO A 261 -13.16 -3.74 -1.96
N PHE A 262 -13.49 -2.54 -2.44
CA PHE A 262 -12.67 -1.35 -2.32
C PHE A 262 -13.51 -0.19 -1.79
N LEU A 263 -12.84 0.77 -1.14
CA LEU A 263 -13.45 2.03 -0.75
C LEU A 263 -13.87 2.82 -1.99
N GLY A 264 -15.01 3.49 -1.91
CA GLY A 264 -15.48 4.43 -2.93
C GLY A 264 -14.50 5.57 -3.18
N VAL A 265 -14.76 6.32 -4.24
CA VAL A 265 -13.97 7.50 -4.59
C VAL A 265 -14.01 8.50 -3.43
N HIS A 266 -12.87 9.08 -3.11
CA HIS A 266 -12.72 10.01 -2.01
C HIS A 266 -11.86 11.22 -2.40
N ILE A 267 -11.93 12.28 -1.63
CA ILE A 267 -11.23 13.54 -1.85
C ILE A 267 -10.13 13.65 -0.80
N THR A 268 -8.90 13.88 -1.26
CA THR A 268 -7.72 13.87 -0.39
C THR A 268 -6.83 15.07 -0.71
N PRO A 269 -6.64 16.02 0.21
CA PRO A 269 -5.61 17.04 0.08
C PRO A 269 -4.23 16.41 0.16
N ARG A 270 -3.23 17.03 -0.48
CA ARG A 270 -1.82 16.62 -0.45
C ARG A 270 -0.95 17.70 0.17
N ILE A 271 0.27 17.30 0.55
CA ILE A 271 1.27 18.21 1.13
C ILE A 271 1.67 19.34 0.18
N ASP A 272 1.63 19.07 -1.14
CA ASP A 272 1.93 20.07 -2.17
C ASP A 272 0.77 21.06 -2.46
N GLY A 273 -0.33 20.97 -1.72
CA GLY A 273 -1.51 21.81 -1.88
C GLY A 273 -2.49 21.35 -2.96
N THR A 274 -2.17 20.33 -3.73
CA THR A 274 -3.10 19.73 -4.68
C THR A 274 -4.15 18.88 -3.94
N VAL A 275 -5.28 18.63 -4.58
CA VAL A 275 -6.34 17.77 -4.05
C VAL A 275 -6.61 16.64 -5.03
N LEU A 276 -6.49 15.41 -4.56
CA LEU A 276 -6.78 14.22 -5.35
C LEU A 276 -8.22 13.77 -5.18
N VAL A 277 -8.81 13.35 -6.28
CA VAL A 277 -10.11 12.67 -6.36
C VAL A 277 -9.86 11.25 -6.89
N GLY A 278 -10.34 10.25 -6.19
CA GLY A 278 -10.09 8.85 -6.53
C GLY A 278 -9.71 8.01 -5.32
N PRO A 279 -9.08 6.87 -5.54
CA PRO A 279 -8.81 6.25 -6.84
C PRO A 279 -9.99 5.41 -7.35
N THR A 280 -10.06 5.22 -8.65
CA THR A 280 -10.84 4.13 -9.26
C THR A 280 -10.20 2.77 -8.97
N SER A 281 -10.81 1.67 -9.35
CA SER A 281 -10.24 0.33 -9.11
C SER A 281 -10.54 -0.63 -10.26
N LEU A 282 -9.62 -0.72 -11.21
CA LEU A 282 -9.74 -1.63 -12.36
C LEU A 282 -8.62 -2.66 -12.37
N LEU A 283 -8.94 -3.87 -12.81
CA LEU A 283 -7.92 -4.86 -13.13
C LEU A 283 -6.95 -4.31 -14.17
N THR A 284 -5.64 -4.46 -13.92
CA THR A 284 -4.63 -4.20 -14.96
C THR A 284 -3.96 -5.51 -15.38
N LEU A 285 -3.61 -5.60 -16.67
CA LEU A 285 -3.01 -6.80 -17.26
C LEU A 285 -1.46 -6.82 -17.17
N GLY A 286 -0.93 -6.05 -16.23
CA GLY A 286 0.49 -6.03 -15.92
C GLY A 286 0.75 -5.55 -14.50
N TYR A 287 1.74 -6.14 -13.84
CA TYR A 287 2.05 -5.86 -12.43
C TYR A 287 2.51 -4.42 -12.17
N GLU A 288 3.00 -3.72 -13.19
CA GLU A 288 3.53 -2.36 -13.10
C GLU A 288 3.14 -1.50 -14.29
N LYS A 289 2.03 -1.81 -14.94
CA LYS A 289 1.52 -1.07 -16.09
C LYS A 289 0.89 0.27 -15.66
N TYR A 290 1.75 1.25 -15.39
CA TYR A 290 1.31 2.59 -15.00
C TYR A 290 0.89 3.44 -16.20
N ASN A 291 1.60 3.33 -17.34
CA ASN A 291 1.34 4.11 -18.55
C ASN A 291 0.63 3.27 -19.62
N GLU A 292 -0.14 3.92 -20.48
CA GLU A 292 -0.91 3.24 -21.53
C GLU A 292 -0.02 2.61 -22.62
N GLY A 293 1.11 3.24 -22.95
CA GLY A 293 2.07 2.80 -23.97
C GLY A 293 2.99 1.64 -23.55
N GLU A 294 2.92 1.15 -22.30
CA GLU A 294 3.78 0.05 -21.87
C GLU A 294 3.36 -1.28 -22.50
N SER A 295 4.34 -2.07 -22.93
CA SER A 295 4.12 -3.36 -23.59
C SER A 295 3.40 -4.36 -22.66
N LEU A 296 2.53 -5.17 -23.24
CA LEU A 296 1.85 -6.25 -22.55
C LEU A 296 2.72 -7.51 -22.60
N ASN A 297 2.92 -8.13 -21.44
CA ASN A 297 3.58 -9.42 -21.34
C ASN A 297 2.52 -10.53 -21.28
N ILE A 298 2.46 -11.36 -22.33
CA ILE A 298 1.45 -12.44 -22.49
C ILE A 298 1.50 -13.42 -21.31
N LEU A 299 2.67 -13.74 -20.79
CA LEU A 299 2.81 -14.62 -19.62
C LEU A 299 2.22 -13.98 -18.36
N GLN A 300 2.42 -12.67 -18.16
CA GLN A 300 1.80 -11.97 -17.04
C GLN A 300 0.27 -11.96 -17.17
N ILE A 301 -0.26 -11.70 -18.37
CA ILE A 301 -1.71 -11.75 -18.64
C ILE A 301 -2.27 -13.14 -18.30
N TYR A 302 -1.63 -14.20 -18.79
CA TYR A 302 -2.02 -15.57 -18.50
C TYR A 302 -2.03 -15.84 -16.98
N HIS A 303 -0.98 -15.44 -16.27
CA HIS A 303 -0.90 -15.61 -14.83
C HIS A 303 -1.97 -14.82 -14.08
N ILE A 304 -2.21 -13.56 -14.44
CA ILE A 304 -3.21 -12.71 -13.81
C ILE A 304 -4.62 -13.26 -14.03
N LEU A 305 -4.97 -13.62 -15.26
CA LEU A 305 -6.33 -14.04 -15.57
C LEU A 305 -6.62 -15.49 -15.13
N PHE A 306 -5.71 -16.43 -15.40
CA PHE A 306 -6.02 -17.85 -15.30
C PHE A 306 -5.36 -18.57 -14.10
N ARG A 307 -4.29 -18.02 -13.53
CA ARG A 307 -3.53 -18.69 -12.46
C ARG A 307 -3.63 -18.01 -11.09
N SER A 308 -4.27 -16.84 -11.00
CA SER A 308 -4.29 -16.04 -9.76
C SER A 308 -5.53 -16.25 -8.89
N GLY A 309 -6.54 -16.99 -9.35
CA GLY A 309 -7.86 -17.05 -8.72
C GLY A 309 -8.83 -15.96 -9.21
N PHE A 310 -8.41 -15.09 -10.12
CA PHE A 310 -9.22 -13.98 -10.62
C PHE A 310 -10.54 -14.46 -11.27
N ILE A 311 -10.52 -15.52 -12.08
CA ILE A 311 -11.75 -16.10 -12.68
C ILE A 311 -12.73 -16.56 -11.60
N HIS A 312 -12.24 -17.15 -10.51
CA HIS A 312 -13.11 -17.54 -9.40
C HIS A 312 -13.68 -16.32 -8.68
N MET A 313 -12.90 -15.24 -8.56
CA MET A 313 -13.37 -13.98 -7.98
C MET A 313 -14.52 -13.38 -8.80
N ILE A 314 -14.35 -13.22 -10.12
CA ILE A 314 -15.37 -12.60 -10.97
C ILE A 314 -16.64 -13.44 -11.15
N ARG A 315 -16.59 -14.75 -10.88
CA ARG A 315 -17.79 -15.62 -10.86
C ARG A 315 -18.69 -15.34 -9.65
N LYS A 316 -18.17 -14.67 -8.61
CA LYS A 316 -18.97 -14.25 -7.47
C LYS A 316 -19.72 -12.98 -7.85
N LYS A 317 -21.04 -13.01 -7.67
CA LYS A 317 -21.99 -11.97 -8.13
C LYS A 317 -21.62 -10.57 -7.63
N GLU A 318 -21.16 -10.46 -6.38
CA GLU A 318 -20.76 -9.20 -5.75
C GLU A 318 -19.53 -8.59 -6.46
N TYR A 319 -18.50 -9.37 -6.72
CA TYR A 319 -17.28 -8.88 -7.39
C TYR A 319 -17.50 -8.58 -8.86
N PHE A 320 -18.36 -9.37 -9.53
CA PHE A 320 -18.73 -9.08 -10.91
C PHE A 320 -19.46 -7.75 -11.03
N LYS A 321 -20.48 -7.51 -10.16
CA LYS A 321 -21.19 -6.24 -10.12
C LYS A 321 -20.26 -5.08 -9.78
N ALA A 322 -19.39 -5.24 -8.79
CA ALA A 322 -18.38 -4.25 -8.42
C ALA A 322 -17.48 -3.89 -9.61
N GLY A 323 -17.00 -4.90 -10.35
CA GLY A 323 -16.19 -4.70 -11.55
C GLY A 323 -16.92 -3.92 -12.67
N LEU A 324 -18.23 -4.19 -12.88
CA LEU A 324 -19.02 -3.44 -13.85
C LEU A 324 -19.21 -1.97 -13.42
N VAL A 325 -19.46 -1.70 -12.14
CA VAL A 325 -19.60 -0.34 -11.62
C VAL A 325 -18.28 0.43 -11.81
N GLU A 326 -17.15 -0.17 -11.47
CA GLU A 326 -15.84 0.46 -11.64
C GLU A 326 -15.47 0.67 -13.13
N LEU A 327 -15.80 -0.28 -13.99
CA LEU A 327 -15.62 -0.12 -15.44
C LEU A 327 -16.45 1.05 -15.97
N TYR A 328 -17.69 1.20 -15.50
CA TYR A 328 -18.57 2.27 -15.94
C TYR A 328 -18.08 3.66 -15.45
N LYS A 329 -17.56 3.74 -14.24
CA LYS A 329 -16.89 4.97 -13.74
C LYS A 329 -15.65 5.33 -14.55
N PHE A 330 -14.88 4.33 -14.95
CA PHE A 330 -13.71 4.53 -15.81
C PHE A 330 -14.06 5.09 -17.19
N LEU A 331 -15.18 4.63 -17.76
CA LEU A 331 -15.64 5.05 -19.09
C LEU A 331 -16.37 6.39 -19.08
N SER A 332 -16.81 6.90 -17.91
CA SER A 332 -17.58 8.13 -17.80
C SER A 332 -17.08 9.02 -16.67
N LYS A 333 -16.30 10.03 -17.02
CA LYS A 333 -15.81 11.07 -16.10
C LYS A 333 -16.98 11.80 -15.42
N ARG A 334 -18.08 12.02 -16.14
CA ARG A 334 -19.31 12.60 -15.60
C ARG A 334 -19.87 11.80 -14.43
N ARG A 335 -19.92 10.48 -14.53
CA ARG A 335 -20.35 9.64 -13.39
C ARG A 335 -19.46 9.74 -12.18
N LEU A 336 -18.15 9.86 -12.42
CA LEU A 336 -17.22 10.10 -11.35
C LEU A 336 -17.50 11.44 -10.67
N ALA A 337 -17.77 12.49 -11.45
CA ALA A 337 -18.16 13.79 -10.93
C ALA A 337 -19.47 13.72 -10.13
N ASP A 338 -20.49 13.02 -10.60
CA ASP A 338 -21.77 12.81 -9.91
C ASP A 338 -21.55 12.13 -8.52
N GLU A 339 -20.66 11.14 -8.44
CA GLU A 339 -20.33 10.48 -7.17
C GLU A 339 -19.58 11.44 -6.21
N VAL A 340 -18.64 12.19 -6.73
CA VAL A 340 -17.86 13.17 -5.95
C VAL A 340 -18.72 14.32 -5.47
N GLN A 341 -19.70 14.76 -6.27
CA GLN A 341 -20.65 15.79 -5.93
C GLN A 341 -21.52 15.43 -4.71
N GLN A 342 -21.74 14.15 -4.44
CA GLN A 342 -22.40 13.72 -3.20
C GLN A 342 -21.57 14.06 -1.95
N LEU A 343 -20.25 14.10 -2.07
CA LEU A 343 -19.32 14.39 -0.98
C LEU A 343 -18.96 15.88 -0.89
N LEU A 344 -18.83 16.54 -2.03
CA LEU A 344 -18.44 17.94 -2.15
C LEU A 344 -19.32 18.64 -3.20
N ALA A 345 -20.20 19.50 -2.78
CA ALA A 345 -21.14 20.22 -3.66
C ALA A 345 -20.39 21.07 -4.71
N GLY A 346 -21.01 21.24 -5.87
CA GLY A 346 -20.51 22.10 -6.94
C GLY A 346 -19.35 21.52 -7.74
N VAL A 347 -19.07 20.22 -7.60
CA VAL A 347 -18.11 19.52 -8.47
C VAL A 347 -18.79 19.21 -9.80
N GLU A 348 -18.17 19.61 -10.88
CA GLU A 348 -18.57 19.33 -12.25
C GLU A 348 -17.51 18.46 -12.96
N GLU A 349 -17.85 17.94 -14.13
CA GLU A 349 -16.94 17.07 -14.90
C GLU A 349 -15.60 17.76 -15.21
N ASP A 350 -15.64 19.06 -15.51
CA ASP A 350 -14.47 19.87 -15.85
C ASP A 350 -13.57 20.17 -14.63
N ASP A 351 -14.09 20.02 -13.42
CA ASP A 351 -13.30 20.14 -12.19
C ASP A 351 -12.40 18.93 -11.94
N LEU A 352 -12.62 17.80 -12.62
CA LEU A 352 -11.79 16.62 -12.53
C LEU A 352 -10.69 16.64 -13.61
N ILE A 353 -9.51 17.12 -13.27
CA ILE A 353 -8.38 17.26 -14.20
C ILE A 353 -7.60 15.95 -14.26
N ASP A 354 -7.44 15.38 -15.45
CA ASP A 354 -6.64 14.18 -15.65
C ASP A 354 -5.15 14.50 -15.50
N MET A 355 -4.52 13.93 -14.51
CA MET A 355 -3.09 14.12 -14.22
C MET A 355 -2.22 12.94 -14.64
N LYS A 356 -2.76 11.94 -15.32
CA LYS A 356 -2.08 10.69 -15.70
C LYS A 356 -1.37 10.01 -14.51
N PHE A 357 -1.87 10.26 -13.30
CA PHE A 357 -1.36 9.67 -12.07
C PHE A 357 -2.21 8.48 -11.64
N CYS A 358 -1.56 7.35 -11.45
CA CYS A 358 -2.23 6.14 -10.99
C CYS A 358 -1.35 5.35 -10.03
N GLY A 359 -1.98 4.57 -9.18
CA GLY A 359 -1.34 3.57 -8.35
C GLY A 359 -1.77 2.16 -8.75
N ILE A 360 -0.93 1.16 -8.54
CA ILE A 360 -1.27 -0.25 -8.70
C ILE A 360 -1.28 -0.90 -7.33
N ARG A 361 -2.45 -1.40 -6.91
CA ARG A 361 -2.59 -2.16 -5.67
C ARG A 361 -2.20 -3.61 -5.92
N ALA A 362 -1.23 -4.13 -5.16
CA ALA A 362 -0.91 -5.55 -5.11
C ALA A 362 -1.96 -6.26 -4.25
N GLN A 363 -3.11 -6.59 -4.84
CA GLN A 363 -4.17 -7.27 -4.12
C GLN A 363 -3.95 -8.79 -4.19
N VAL A 364 -4.04 -9.47 -3.05
CA VAL A 364 -3.73 -10.90 -2.97
C VAL A 364 -5.01 -11.72 -2.94
N LEU A 365 -5.08 -12.75 -3.78
CA LEU A 365 -6.21 -13.66 -3.90
C LEU A 365 -5.85 -15.10 -3.50
N SER A 366 -6.76 -15.75 -2.80
CA SER A 366 -6.73 -17.19 -2.60
C SER A 366 -6.99 -17.93 -3.92
N LYS A 367 -6.72 -19.24 -3.98
CA LYS A 367 -7.08 -20.10 -5.11
C LYS A 367 -8.58 -20.04 -5.44
N ARG A 368 -9.44 -19.80 -4.44
CA ARG A 368 -10.90 -19.69 -4.58
C ARG A 368 -11.39 -18.29 -4.95
N GLY A 369 -10.46 -17.36 -5.21
CA GLY A 369 -10.78 -15.97 -5.55
C GLY A 369 -11.27 -15.12 -4.36
N ASP A 370 -10.95 -15.51 -3.12
CA ASP A 370 -11.19 -14.67 -1.95
C ASP A 370 -10.07 -13.66 -1.78
N LEU A 371 -10.42 -12.44 -1.44
CA LEU A 371 -9.45 -11.41 -1.09
C LEU A 371 -8.80 -11.72 0.27
N ILE A 372 -7.48 -11.76 0.29
CA ILE A 372 -6.72 -11.85 1.55
C ILE A 372 -6.47 -10.42 2.02
N ASP A 373 -7.25 -10.03 3.01
CA ASP A 373 -7.32 -8.64 3.42
C ASP A 373 -6.24 -8.24 4.43
N ASP A 374 -5.68 -9.16 5.24
CA ASP A 374 -4.70 -8.84 6.28
C ASP A 374 -3.25 -9.01 5.80
N PHE A 375 -2.28 -8.52 6.58
CA PHE A 375 -0.84 -8.74 6.34
C PHE A 375 -0.50 -10.22 6.42
N LEU A 376 0.37 -10.69 5.51
CA LEU A 376 0.79 -12.08 5.45
C LEU A 376 2.33 -12.19 5.43
N PHE A 377 2.86 -12.87 6.44
CA PHE A 377 4.29 -13.15 6.62
C PHE A 377 4.51 -14.66 6.57
N GLU A 378 5.40 -15.15 5.71
CA GLU A 378 5.70 -16.58 5.54
C GLU A 378 7.21 -16.80 5.45
N SER A 379 7.71 -17.89 6.04
CA SER A 379 9.10 -18.30 5.85
C SER A 379 9.21 -19.20 4.61
N GLY A 380 10.40 -19.25 4.02
CA GLY A 380 10.71 -20.21 2.95
C GLY A 380 10.56 -21.64 3.45
N VAL A 381 9.96 -22.50 2.60
CA VAL A 381 9.60 -23.89 2.95
C VAL A 381 10.78 -24.85 2.74
N TYR A 382 11.51 -24.69 1.64
CA TYR A 382 12.68 -25.55 1.42
C TYR A 382 13.75 -25.31 2.50
N PRO A 383 14.35 -26.39 3.08
CA PRO A 383 15.35 -26.26 4.15
C PRO A 383 16.49 -25.27 3.84
N LYS A 384 16.95 -25.28 2.58
CA LYS A 384 17.98 -24.35 2.08
C LYS A 384 17.56 -22.88 2.06
N PHE A 385 16.26 -22.59 2.16
CA PHE A 385 15.67 -21.26 2.17
C PHE A 385 14.91 -20.95 3.48
N SER A 386 15.14 -21.72 4.55
CA SER A 386 14.50 -21.51 5.86
C SER A 386 14.80 -20.11 6.46
N LYS A 387 15.89 -19.46 6.01
CA LYS A 387 16.26 -18.08 6.39
C LYS A 387 15.75 -17.03 5.40
N VAL A 388 14.67 -17.31 4.69
CA VAL A 388 13.97 -16.34 3.85
C VAL A 388 12.62 -16.02 4.48
N LEU A 389 12.34 -14.75 4.72
CA LEU A 389 11.05 -14.26 5.19
C LEU A 389 10.35 -13.49 4.06
N HIS A 390 9.14 -13.88 3.74
CA HIS A 390 8.33 -13.25 2.72
C HIS A 390 7.24 -12.39 3.35
N LEU A 391 7.17 -11.11 2.94
CA LEU A 391 6.01 -10.26 3.15
C LEU A 391 5.10 -10.44 1.93
N ARG A 392 4.31 -11.53 1.92
CA ARG A 392 3.49 -11.92 0.75
C ARG A 392 2.32 -11.01 0.51
N ASN A 393 1.78 -10.39 1.56
CA ASN A 393 0.69 -9.42 1.45
C ASN A 393 0.95 -8.24 2.38
N CYS A 394 1.15 -7.07 1.78
CA CYS A 394 1.25 -5.80 2.49
C CYS A 394 0.29 -4.78 1.87
N PRO A 395 -1.03 -4.97 2.02
CA PRO A 395 -2.02 -4.06 1.46
C PRO A 395 -2.06 -2.74 2.23
N SER A 396 -2.82 -1.75 1.72
CA SER A 396 -3.16 -0.57 2.52
C SER A 396 -3.74 -1.01 3.87
N PRO A 397 -3.20 -0.49 4.97
CA PRO A 397 -2.41 0.74 5.15
C PRO A 397 -0.89 0.49 5.34
N ALA A 398 -0.24 -0.29 4.48
CA ALA A 398 1.16 -0.67 4.69
C ALA A 398 2.13 0.51 4.86
N ALA A 399 1.92 1.63 4.19
CA ALA A 399 2.75 2.82 4.34
C ALA A 399 2.64 3.41 5.76
N THR A 400 1.42 3.64 6.24
CA THR A 400 1.17 4.05 7.64
C THR A 400 1.75 3.04 8.64
N SER A 401 1.67 1.76 8.33
CA SER A 401 2.09 0.65 9.19
C SER A 401 3.59 0.33 9.08
N SER A 402 4.33 1.01 8.21
CA SER A 402 5.68 0.59 7.78
C SER A 402 6.67 0.39 8.94
N LEU A 403 6.68 1.29 9.92
CA LEU A 403 7.54 1.17 11.11
C LEU A 403 7.10 0.03 12.04
N ALA A 404 5.80 -0.17 12.23
CA ALA A 404 5.27 -1.27 13.04
C ALA A 404 5.50 -2.64 12.36
N ILE A 405 5.40 -2.70 11.03
CA ILE A 405 5.78 -3.88 10.22
C ILE A 405 7.27 -4.16 10.38
N ALA A 406 8.11 -3.13 10.28
CA ALA A 406 9.56 -3.27 10.40
C ALA A 406 9.96 -3.83 11.78
N GLU A 407 9.35 -3.35 12.85
CA GLU A 407 9.56 -3.87 14.20
C GLU A 407 9.15 -5.35 14.32
N ARG A 408 7.97 -5.72 13.78
CA ARG A 408 7.52 -7.12 13.76
C ARG A 408 8.45 -8.02 12.97
N VAL A 409 8.90 -7.57 11.79
CA VAL A 409 9.84 -8.31 10.94
C VAL A 409 11.17 -8.50 11.65
N THR A 410 11.69 -7.45 12.28
CA THR A 410 12.95 -7.52 13.04
C THR A 410 12.86 -8.55 14.17
N ASN A 411 11.77 -8.58 14.93
CA ASN A 411 11.56 -9.58 15.97
C ASN A 411 11.54 -11.02 15.41
N ILE A 412 10.90 -11.24 14.25
CA ILE A 412 10.92 -12.56 13.59
C ILE A 412 12.34 -12.96 13.17
N LEU A 413 13.13 -12.00 12.67
CA LEU A 413 14.50 -12.24 12.26
C LEU A 413 15.39 -12.61 13.47
N GLU A 414 15.25 -11.90 14.58
CA GLU A 414 15.94 -12.17 15.83
C GLU A 414 15.63 -13.55 16.39
N GLU A 415 14.36 -13.97 16.34
CA GLU A 415 13.94 -15.29 16.83
C GLU A 415 14.44 -16.46 15.97
N ARG A 416 14.69 -16.25 14.65
CA ARG A 416 14.82 -17.37 13.70
C ARG A 416 16.03 -17.32 12.77
N MET A 417 16.62 -16.17 12.53
CA MET A 417 17.48 -15.98 11.36
C MET A 417 18.81 -15.29 11.65
N ILE A 418 18.90 -14.47 12.70
CA ILE A 418 20.07 -13.66 13.06
C ILE A 418 20.80 -14.25 14.28
#